data_c7d598d8979401d26befcf5970d1ec6b
#
_entry.id   c7d598d8979401d26befcf5970d1ec6b
#
_cell.length_a   1.000
_cell.length_b   1.000
_cell.length_c   1.000
_cell.angle_alpha   90.00
_cell.angle_beta   90.00
_cell.angle_gamma   90.00
#
_symmetry.space_group_name_H-M   'P 1'
#
loop_
_entity.id
_entity.type
_entity.pdbx_description
1 polymer ?
#
loop_
_entity_poly.entity_id
_entity_poly.type
_entity_poly.pdbx_seq_one_letter_code
_entity_poly.pdbx_strand_id
1 'polypeptide(L)'
;MSSRPLLHVRGRILTGPGRDDEVHDDLWIIDGRISFTRPVSGGNSGGPNEPTVLTGWVLPGLVDAHCHVGLDAGGAVDRPTSERQALTDRDAGTLLIRDAGSPADTRWIDEREDLPRLVRAGRHIARTRRYIRNFAHEIEPGDLAAYVRREARRGDGWVKLVGDWIDRAEGDLTPCWPRWAVEEAIAAAHAEGARVTAHCFAEDSLRDLVEAGIDCVEHATGLTEETIPLFAERGVAIVPTLVNIGTFPRLAAGGEAKYPRWAEHMRRLHARRYETVGAARDAGIPIFAGTDAGGSLAHGLIADEVAELVRAGLPTGEALSAASWGARKWLGRPGLTEGAPADLVIYPEDPRVDVRVLAAPRHVVLRGRVVR
;
A
#
# COMPACT_ATOMS: atom_id res chain seq x y z
N MET A 1 -7.44 11.69 -30.68
CA MET A 1 -7.09 10.65 -29.67
C MET A 1 -6.41 9.51 -30.44
N SER A 2 -5.16 9.18 -30.13
CA SER A 2 -4.48 8.04 -30.77
C SER A 2 -5.20 6.75 -30.34
N SER A 3 -5.57 5.89 -31.29
CA SER A 3 -6.16 4.59 -31.00
C SER A 3 -5.22 3.78 -30.10
N ARG A 4 -5.76 3.14 -29.05
CA ARG A 4 -4.96 2.26 -28.21
C ARG A 4 -4.58 1.01 -29.00
N PRO A 5 -3.35 0.49 -28.83
CA PRO A 5 -2.93 -0.71 -29.55
C PRO A 5 -3.77 -1.93 -29.13
N LEU A 6 -4.05 -2.80 -30.06
CA LEU A 6 -4.54 -4.14 -29.75
C LEU A 6 -3.38 -4.98 -29.23
N LEU A 7 -3.49 -5.50 -27.98
CA LEU A 7 -2.47 -6.38 -27.44
C LEU A 7 -3.04 -7.79 -27.29
N HIS A 8 -2.20 -8.79 -27.55
CA HIS A 8 -2.47 -10.19 -27.27
C HIS A 8 -1.44 -10.68 -26.24
N VAL A 9 -1.88 -10.95 -25.03
CA VAL A 9 -1.02 -11.45 -23.95
C VAL A 9 -1.19 -12.96 -23.88
N ARG A 10 -0.09 -13.70 -24.06
CA ARG A 10 -0.04 -15.16 -24.07
C ARG A 10 0.85 -15.67 -22.95
N GLY A 11 0.41 -16.72 -22.27
CA GLY A 11 1.18 -17.36 -21.21
C GLY A 11 0.28 -17.75 -20.05
N ARG A 12 0.75 -17.62 -18.83
CA ARG A 12 -0.02 -18.00 -17.65
C ARG A 12 -0.63 -16.74 -17.02
N ILE A 13 -1.90 -16.54 -17.21
CA ILE A 13 -2.65 -15.38 -16.69
C ILE A 13 -3.21 -15.76 -15.32
N LEU A 14 -2.65 -15.18 -14.26
CA LEU A 14 -3.05 -15.47 -12.88
C LEU A 14 -4.11 -14.46 -12.42
N THR A 15 -5.36 -14.88 -12.34
CA THR A 15 -6.48 -14.02 -11.94
C THR A 15 -6.76 -14.08 -10.44
N GLY A 16 -6.16 -15.04 -9.72
CA GLY A 16 -6.30 -15.24 -8.27
C GLY A 16 -5.08 -15.95 -7.64
N PRO A 17 -5.08 -16.12 -6.31
CA PRO A 17 -3.96 -16.71 -5.56
C PRO A 17 -3.90 -18.24 -5.62
N GLY A 18 -4.95 -18.92 -6.05
CA GLY A 18 -5.04 -20.37 -6.12
C GLY A 18 -4.09 -21.00 -7.15
N ARG A 19 -3.63 -22.23 -6.90
CA ARG A 19 -2.76 -22.95 -7.86
C ARG A 19 -3.51 -23.38 -9.12
N ASP A 20 -4.79 -23.70 -8.99
CA ASP A 20 -5.61 -24.34 -10.04
C ASP A 20 -6.80 -23.48 -10.47
N ASP A 21 -7.13 -22.42 -9.72
CA ASP A 21 -8.45 -21.84 -9.81
C ASP A 21 -8.63 -20.77 -10.86
N GLU A 22 -7.69 -20.27 -11.55
CA GLU A 22 -7.94 -19.17 -12.47
C GLU A 22 -6.71 -18.90 -13.34
N VAL A 23 -6.28 -19.90 -14.09
CA VAL A 23 -5.21 -19.74 -15.06
C VAL A 23 -5.79 -19.75 -16.46
N HIS A 24 -5.64 -18.63 -17.16
CA HIS A 24 -5.93 -18.54 -18.58
C HIS A 24 -4.63 -18.54 -19.37
N ASP A 25 -4.67 -19.01 -20.61
CA ASP A 25 -3.48 -19.02 -21.49
C ASP A 25 -3.44 -17.81 -22.42
N ASP A 26 -4.55 -17.12 -22.59
CA ASP A 26 -4.70 -15.97 -23.47
C ASP A 26 -5.53 -14.85 -22.81
N LEU A 27 -5.09 -13.63 -23.06
CA LEU A 27 -5.79 -12.40 -22.68
C LEU A 27 -5.64 -11.38 -23.82
N TRP A 28 -6.73 -10.73 -24.16
CA TRP A 28 -6.75 -9.65 -25.14
C TRP A 28 -6.93 -8.30 -24.44
N ILE A 29 -6.29 -7.29 -24.98
CA ILE A 29 -6.49 -5.90 -24.52
C ILE A 29 -7.03 -5.12 -25.70
N ILE A 30 -8.30 -4.74 -25.58
CA ILE A 30 -9.06 -4.05 -26.61
C ILE A 30 -9.47 -2.69 -26.03
N ASP A 31 -9.07 -1.60 -26.67
CA ASP A 31 -9.33 -0.23 -26.20
C ASP A 31 -8.96 0.02 -24.71
N GLY A 32 -7.87 -0.64 -24.26
CA GLY A 32 -7.35 -0.51 -22.91
C GLY A 32 -8.09 -1.33 -21.86
N ARG A 33 -8.96 -2.24 -22.28
CA ARG A 33 -9.73 -3.14 -21.42
C ARG A 33 -9.39 -4.59 -21.65
N ILE A 34 -9.49 -5.39 -20.61
CA ILE A 34 -9.26 -6.84 -20.64
C ILE A 34 -10.43 -7.54 -21.32
N SER A 35 -10.10 -8.50 -22.20
CA SER A 35 -11.05 -9.49 -22.69
C SER A 35 -10.41 -10.88 -22.73
N PHE A 36 -11.10 -11.88 -22.21
CA PHE A 36 -10.72 -13.28 -22.34
C PHE A 36 -11.27 -13.91 -23.63
N THR A 37 -12.01 -13.12 -24.43
CA THR A 37 -12.51 -13.53 -25.72
C THR A 37 -11.71 -12.88 -26.84
N ARG A 38 -11.24 -13.69 -27.79
CA ARG A 38 -10.56 -13.18 -28.97
C ARG A 38 -11.47 -12.23 -29.75
N PRO A 39 -10.99 -11.03 -30.12
CA PRO A 39 -11.79 -10.13 -30.94
C PRO A 39 -12.14 -10.80 -32.29
N VAL A 40 -13.40 -10.70 -32.69
CA VAL A 40 -13.84 -11.16 -34.01
C VAL A 40 -13.25 -10.21 -35.04
N SER A 41 -12.46 -10.76 -36.00
CA SER A 41 -11.96 -10.00 -37.12
C SER A 41 -13.14 -9.53 -37.95
N GLY A 42 -13.55 -8.26 -37.76
CA GLY A 42 -14.61 -7.65 -38.60
C GLY A 42 -14.11 -7.59 -40.04
N GLY A 43 -14.77 -8.30 -40.94
CA GLY A 43 -14.55 -8.20 -42.34
C GLY A 43 -14.70 -6.75 -42.85
N ASN A 44 -13.77 -6.27 -43.64
CA ASN A 44 -13.79 -5.00 -44.38
C ASN A 44 -13.56 -3.66 -43.60
N SER A 45 -12.41 -3.52 -42.95
CA SER A 45 -11.74 -2.21 -42.91
C SER A 45 -10.24 -2.44 -43.06
N GLY A 46 -9.70 -2.08 -44.21
CA GLY A 46 -8.33 -2.33 -44.60
C GLY A 46 -7.32 -1.60 -43.73
N GLY A 47 -6.59 -2.37 -42.96
CA GLY A 47 -5.40 -2.00 -42.24
C GLY A 47 -5.00 -3.14 -41.29
N PRO A 48 -3.77 -3.64 -41.32
CA PRO A 48 -3.33 -4.73 -40.47
C PRO A 48 -2.99 -4.15 -39.09
N ASN A 49 -3.92 -4.08 -38.18
CA ASN A 49 -3.55 -4.02 -36.76
C ASN A 49 -3.31 -5.47 -36.30
N GLU A 50 -2.18 -6.05 -36.71
CA GLU A 50 -1.70 -7.23 -36.02
C GLU A 50 -1.51 -6.89 -34.58
N PRO A 51 -2.02 -7.71 -33.62
CA PRO A 51 -1.85 -7.44 -32.21
C PRO A 51 -0.37 -7.52 -31.83
N THR A 52 0.09 -6.60 -30.99
CA THR A 52 1.38 -6.77 -30.34
C THR A 52 1.28 -7.94 -29.36
N VAL A 53 2.11 -8.96 -29.54
CA VAL A 53 2.11 -10.16 -28.69
C VAL A 53 3.07 -9.97 -27.52
N LEU A 54 2.58 -10.15 -26.31
CA LEU A 54 3.37 -10.15 -25.07
C LEU A 54 3.30 -11.54 -24.45
N THR A 55 4.40 -12.02 -23.87
CA THR A 55 4.45 -13.39 -23.32
C THR A 55 5.07 -13.44 -21.93
N GLY A 56 4.53 -14.31 -21.07
CA GLY A 56 5.07 -14.56 -19.73
C GLY A 56 4.01 -14.93 -18.70
N TRP A 57 4.37 -14.74 -17.44
CA TRP A 57 3.50 -14.90 -16.29
C TRP A 57 2.86 -13.56 -15.95
N VAL A 58 1.55 -13.53 -15.92
CA VAL A 58 0.77 -12.28 -15.84
C VAL A 58 0.06 -12.18 -14.50
N LEU A 59 0.31 -11.07 -13.82
CA LEU A 59 -0.41 -10.66 -12.60
C LEU A 59 -1.16 -9.35 -12.85
N PRO A 60 -2.22 -9.08 -12.06
CA PRO A 60 -2.72 -7.70 -11.99
C PRO A 60 -1.59 -6.78 -11.53
N GLY A 61 -1.60 -5.54 -12.01
CA GLY A 61 -0.63 -4.54 -11.56
C GLY A 61 -0.55 -4.52 -10.03
N LEU A 62 0.67 -4.50 -9.51
CA LEU A 62 0.90 -4.56 -8.08
C LEU A 62 0.28 -3.39 -7.33
N VAL A 63 0.08 -3.58 -6.05
CA VAL A 63 -0.45 -2.59 -5.12
C VAL A 63 0.59 -2.31 -4.06
N ASP A 64 0.89 -1.03 -3.84
CA ASP A 64 1.55 -0.56 -2.63
C ASP A 64 0.49 0.02 -1.70
N ALA A 65 0.19 -0.68 -0.62
CA ALA A 65 -0.87 -0.31 0.30
C ALA A 65 -0.45 0.71 1.36
N HIS A 66 0.82 1.12 1.36
CA HIS A 66 1.36 2.19 2.20
C HIS A 66 2.56 2.84 1.51
N CYS A 67 2.32 3.96 0.87
CA CYS A 67 3.30 4.75 0.16
C CYS A 67 2.96 6.24 0.29
N HIS A 68 3.89 7.13 -0.01
CA HIS A 68 3.74 8.57 0.13
C HIS A 68 4.25 9.32 -1.10
N VAL A 69 3.43 9.37 -2.16
CA VAL A 69 3.78 10.15 -3.36
C VAL A 69 3.68 11.65 -3.05
N GLY A 70 4.72 12.38 -3.40
CA GLY A 70 4.78 13.82 -3.10
C GLY A 70 5.40 14.18 -1.77
N LEU A 71 6.06 13.20 -1.11
CA LEU A 71 6.71 13.37 0.19
C LEU A 71 8.19 12.96 0.12
N ASP A 72 9.05 13.73 0.79
CA ASP A 72 10.42 13.36 1.14
C ASP A 72 10.74 13.73 2.59
N ALA A 73 11.99 13.55 3.02
CA ALA A 73 12.42 13.83 4.39
C ALA A 73 12.19 15.29 4.84
N GLY A 74 12.05 16.23 3.92
CA GLY A 74 11.78 17.65 4.17
C GLY A 74 10.29 18.02 4.26
N GLY A 75 9.42 17.12 3.85
CA GLY A 75 7.99 17.35 3.71
C GLY A 75 7.51 17.24 2.27
N ALA A 76 6.55 18.10 1.86
CA ALA A 76 6.04 18.12 0.50
C ALA A 76 7.14 18.40 -0.53
N VAL A 77 7.12 17.65 -1.63
CA VAL A 77 8.00 17.90 -2.78
C VAL A 77 7.24 18.53 -3.94
N ASP A 78 7.97 19.04 -4.91
CA ASP A 78 7.41 19.62 -6.12
C ASP A 78 6.80 18.57 -7.07
N ARG A 79 6.01 19.04 -8.02
CA ARG A 79 5.34 18.17 -9.00
C ARG A 79 6.32 17.31 -9.82
N PRO A 80 7.46 17.81 -10.34
CA PRO A 80 8.43 16.98 -11.05
C PRO A 80 9.02 15.85 -10.18
N THR A 81 9.24 16.09 -8.91
CA THR A 81 9.74 15.07 -7.97
C THR A 81 8.65 14.04 -7.69
N SER A 82 7.40 14.47 -7.42
CA SER A 82 6.24 13.56 -7.25
C SER A 82 6.03 12.69 -8.48
N GLU A 83 6.22 13.26 -9.69
CA GLU A 83 6.11 12.51 -10.95
C GLU A 83 7.18 11.42 -11.05
N ARG A 84 8.44 11.73 -10.74
CA ARG A 84 9.52 10.73 -10.72
C ARG A 84 9.26 9.61 -9.71
N GLN A 85 8.73 9.94 -8.54
CA GLN A 85 8.33 8.96 -7.53
C GLN A 85 7.29 7.98 -8.09
N ALA A 86 6.19 8.52 -8.64
CA ALA A 86 5.12 7.73 -9.24
C ALA A 86 5.60 6.88 -10.45
N LEU A 87 6.50 7.42 -11.27
CA LEU A 87 7.11 6.69 -12.39
C LEU A 87 8.00 5.54 -11.90
N THR A 88 8.75 5.75 -10.82
CA THR A 88 9.59 4.71 -10.21
C THR A 88 8.73 3.54 -9.71
N ASP A 89 7.64 3.82 -9.01
CA ASP A 89 6.69 2.80 -8.55
C ASP A 89 6.04 2.06 -9.73
N ARG A 90 5.58 2.81 -10.75
CA ARG A 90 5.02 2.23 -11.98
C ARG A 90 6.00 1.25 -12.63
N ASP A 91 7.24 1.66 -12.80
CA ASP A 91 8.27 0.88 -13.49
C ASP A 91 8.69 -0.36 -12.67
N ALA A 92 8.48 -0.35 -11.36
CA ALA A 92 8.56 -1.53 -10.49
C ALA A 92 7.31 -2.43 -10.54
N GLY A 93 6.27 -2.04 -11.32
CA GLY A 93 5.04 -2.82 -11.47
C GLY A 93 3.91 -2.40 -10.54
N THR A 94 4.10 -1.38 -9.70
CA THR A 94 3.05 -0.84 -8.82
C THR A 94 2.13 0.07 -9.63
N LEU A 95 0.91 -0.40 -9.90
CA LEU A 95 -0.07 0.32 -10.71
C LEU A 95 -1.26 0.87 -9.90
N LEU A 96 -1.30 0.54 -8.62
CA LEU A 96 -2.23 1.07 -7.64
C LEU A 96 -1.49 1.38 -6.34
N ILE A 97 -1.63 2.58 -5.83
CA ILE A 97 -1.00 3.05 -4.60
C ILE A 97 -2.09 3.52 -3.64
N ARG A 98 -2.09 3.02 -2.39
CA ARG A 98 -2.76 3.71 -1.30
C ARG A 98 -1.77 4.67 -0.68
N ASP A 99 -1.92 5.95 -1.02
CA ASP A 99 -1.14 7.02 -0.41
C ASP A 99 -1.61 7.21 1.04
N ALA A 100 -0.79 6.75 1.97
CA ALA A 100 -1.07 6.75 3.40
C ALA A 100 -0.87 8.11 4.06
N GLY A 101 -0.94 9.17 3.27
CA GLY A 101 -0.89 10.58 3.69
C GLY A 101 0.27 11.34 3.06
N SER A 102 -0.05 12.48 2.46
CA SER A 102 0.93 13.41 1.91
C SER A 102 0.50 14.85 2.14
N PRO A 103 1.42 15.76 2.46
CA PRO A 103 1.14 17.19 2.48
C PRO A 103 1.02 17.78 1.07
N ALA A 104 1.53 17.10 0.02
CA ALA A 104 1.43 17.53 -1.37
C ALA A 104 0.02 17.30 -1.94
N ASP A 105 -0.38 18.13 -2.91
CA ASP A 105 -1.57 17.85 -3.71
C ASP A 105 -1.17 17.05 -4.96
N THR A 106 -1.53 15.78 -4.97
CA THR A 106 -1.22 14.82 -6.05
C THR A 106 -2.40 14.54 -6.96
N ARG A 107 -3.51 15.31 -6.92
CA ARG A 107 -4.71 15.08 -7.76
C ARG A 107 -4.44 15.19 -9.26
N TRP A 108 -3.46 15.98 -9.65
CA TRP A 108 -3.03 16.08 -11.05
C TRP A 108 -2.57 14.73 -11.65
N ILE A 109 -2.20 13.74 -10.81
CA ILE A 109 -1.84 12.38 -11.25
C ILE A 109 -3.05 11.68 -11.89
N ASP A 110 -4.26 11.98 -11.44
CA ASP A 110 -5.48 11.34 -11.96
C ASP A 110 -5.75 11.68 -13.45
N GLU A 111 -5.22 12.81 -13.92
CA GLU A 111 -5.29 13.27 -15.32
C GLU A 111 -4.25 12.56 -16.22
N ARG A 112 -3.30 11.85 -15.62
CA ARG A 112 -2.18 11.20 -16.31
C ARG A 112 -2.49 9.72 -16.56
N GLU A 113 -2.53 9.34 -17.83
CA GLU A 113 -2.77 7.93 -18.21
C GLU A 113 -1.55 7.03 -18.04
N ASP A 114 -0.37 7.60 -17.89
CA ASP A 114 0.91 6.91 -17.77
C ASP A 114 1.42 6.79 -16.33
N LEU A 115 0.65 7.25 -15.34
CA LEU A 115 0.98 7.14 -13.91
C LEU A 115 0.06 6.16 -13.18
N PRO A 116 0.51 5.55 -12.07
CA PRO A 116 -0.32 4.68 -11.23
C PRO A 116 -1.61 5.39 -10.76
N ARG A 117 -2.63 4.61 -10.42
CA ARG A 117 -3.79 5.15 -9.71
C ARG A 117 -3.47 5.33 -8.24
N LEU A 118 -3.94 6.44 -7.66
CA LEU A 118 -3.80 6.71 -6.24
C LEU A 118 -5.16 6.55 -5.52
N VAL A 119 -5.10 6.09 -4.28
CA VAL A 119 -6.16 6.13 -3.27
C VAL A 119 -5.59 6.87 -2.07
N ARG A 120 -5.97 8.12 -1.89
CA ARG A 120 -5.33 9.05 -0.94
C ARG A 120 -6.03 9.06 0.40
N ALA A 121 -5.24 9.09 1.47
CA ALA A 121 -5.71 9.30 2.83
C ALA A 121 -5.68 10.79 3.27
N GLY A 122 -5.47 11.70 2.33
CA GLY A 122 -5.29 13.12 2.62
C GLY A 122 -3.93 13.42 3.25
N ARG A 123 -3.88 14.39 4.17
CA ARG A 123 -2.67 14.72 4.92
C ARG A 123 -2.70 14.05 6.28
N HIS A 124 -1.57 13.56 6.77
CA HIS A 124 -1.44 13.03 8.13
C HIS A 124 -2.01 13.99 9.18
N ILE A 125 -2.61 13.43 10.23
CA ILE A 125 -3.05 14.17 11.40
C ILE A 125 -2.28 13.66 12.61
N ALA A 126 -1.52 14.53 13.25
CA ALA A 126 -0.68 14.24 14.41
C ALA A 126 -0.95 15.21 15.56
N ARG A 127 -0.70 14.76 16.78
CA ARG A 127 -0.68 15.67 17.93
C ARG A 127 0.48 16.65 17.80
N THR A 128 0.29 17.87 18.26
CA THR A 128 1.30 18.93 18.25
C THR A 128 2.65 18.41 18.76
N ARG A 129 3.69 18.57 17.91
CA ARG A 129 5.08 18.14 18.16
C ARG A 129 5.29 16.63 18.37
N ARG A 130 4.36 15.81 17.90
CA ARG A 130 4.34 14.35 18.02
C ARG A 130 4.33 13.67 16.65
N TYR A 131 5.12 14.17 15.71
CA TYR A 131 5.44 13.54 14.43
C TYR A 131 6.63 14.23 13.76
N ILE A 132 6.94 13.77 12.52
CA ILE A 132 7.95 14.35 11.65
C ILE A 132 7.47 15.74 11.21
N ARG A 133 8.36 16.72 11.33
CA ARG A 133 8.04 18.11 10.97
C ARG A 133 7.62 18.22 9.48
N ASN A 134 6.65 19.07 9.20
CA ASN A 134 6.10 19.38 7.88
C ASN A 134 5.26 18.26 7.23
N PHE A 135 5.10 17.08 7.86
CA PHE A 135 4.29 16.00 7.31
C PHE A 135 2.81 16.19 7.63
N ALA A 136 2.48 16.37 8.89
CA ALA A 136 1.12 16.32 9.42
C ALA A 136 0.47 17.70 9.61
N HIS A 137 -0.85 17.71 9.78
CA HIS A 137 -1.51 18.72 10.60
C HIS A 137 -1.15 18.46 12.05
N GLU A 138 -0.56 19.43 12.73
CA GLU A 138 -0.25 19.33 14.15
C GLU A 138 -1.37 20.01 14.95
N ILE A 139 -2.13 19.24 15.73
CA ILE A 139 -3.35 19.68 16.42
C ILE A 139 -3.45 19.12 17.83
N GLU A 140 -4.39 19.65 18.63
CA GLU A 140 -4.73 19.12 19.94
C GLU A 140 -5.91 18.12 19.87
N PRO A 141 -6.08 17.24 20.90
CA PRO A 141 -7.11 16.20 20.86
C PRO A 141 -8.53 16.69 20.61
N GLY A 142 -8.89 17.86 21.11
CA GLY A 142 -10.23 18.45 20.92
C GLY A 142 -10.56 18.82 19.47
N ASP A 143 -9.55 18.97 18.62
CA ASP A 143 -9.73 19.32 17.21
C ASP A 143 -9.73 18.08 16.28
N LEU A 144 -9.38 16.88 16.82
CA LEU A 144 -9.10 15.70 16.03
C LEU A 144 -10.27 15.32 15.10
N ALA A 145 -11.49 15.23 15.63
CA ALA A 145 -12.67 14.86 14.86
C ALA A 145 -12.98 15.87 13.73
N ALA A 146 -12.73 17.16 13.94
CA ALA A 146 -12.92 18.20 12.93
C ALA A 146 -11.91 18.06 11.76
N TYR A 147 -10.64 17.80 12.07
CA TYR A 147 -9.61 17.59 11.07
C TYR A 147 -9.81 16.27 10.33
N VAL A 148 -10.27 15.21 11.00
CA VAL A 148 -10.63 13.94 10.39
C VAL A 148 -11.74 14.13 9.34
N ARG A 149 -12.84 14.85 9.67
CA ARG A 149 -13.89 15.18 8.68
C ARG A 149 -13.33 15.93 7.48
N ARG A 150 -12.43 16.88 7.73
CA ARG A 150 -11.78 17.65 6.66
C ARG A 150 -10.98 16.77 5.72
N GLU A 151 -10.14 15.89 6.25
CA GLU A 151 -9.30 15.01 5.44
C GLU A 151 -10.11 13.86 4.79
N ALA A 152 -11.18 13.38 5.43
CA ALA A 152 -12.13 12.44 4.83
C ALA A 152 -12.76 12.98 3.54
N ARG A 153 -13.16 14.26 3.54
CA ARG A 153 -13.73 14.95 2.35
C ARG A 153 -12.67 15.27 1.30
N ARG A 154 -11.41 15.37 1.70
CA ARG A 154 -10.28 15.66 0.80
C ARG A 154 -9.68 14.41 0.19
N GLY A 155 -9.68 13.29 0.90
CA GLY A 155 -9.12 12.02 0.50
C GLY A 155 -10.04 11.22 -0.44
N ASP A 156 -9.58 10.01 -0.75
CA ASP A 156 -10.28 9.06 -1.61
C ASP A 156 -10.89 7.92 -0.77
N GLY A 157 -11.54 8.28 0.36
CA GLY A 157 -12.20 7.35 1.27
C GLY A 157 -11.29 6.78 2.37
N TRP A 158 -10.19 7.47 2.67
CA TRP A 158 -9.30 7.15 3.77
C TRP A 158 -8.86 8.40 4.55
N VAL A 159 -8.52 8.22 5.83
CA VAL A 159 -7.89 9.23 6.69
C VAL A 159 -6.69 8.61 7.40
N LYS A 160 -5.57 9.33 7.50
CA LYS A 160 -4.37 8.89 8.19
C LYS A 160 -4.16 9.63 9.50
N LEU A 161 -4.11 8.87 10.59
CA LEU A 161 -3.71 9.33 11.92
C LEU A 161 -2.27 8.91 12.23
N VAL A 162 -1.63 9.64 13.13
CA VAL A 162 -0.44 9.20 13.85
C VAL A 162 -0.90 8.71 15.23
N GLY A 163 -0.91 7.40 15.43
CA GLY A 163 -1.42 6.74 16.64
C GLY A 163 -0.47 6.84 17.81
N ASP A 164 0.83 6.67 17.57
CA ASP A 164 1.89 6.85 18.56
C ASP A 164 3.09 7.59 17.98
N TRP A 165 3.90 8.15 18.84
CA TRP A 165 5.19 8.76 18.52
C TRP A 165 6.00 8.94 19.78
N ILE A 166 7.31 9.27 19.61
CA ILE A 166 8.17 9.58 20.74
C ILE A 166 7.62 10.75 21.57
N ASP A 167 7.42 10.51 22.85
CA ASP A 167 7.18 11.56 23.84
C ASP A 167 8.50 12.02 24.42
N ARG A 168 8.75 13.33 24.35
CA ARG A 168 10.03 13.91 24.79
C ARG A 168 10.22 13.87 26.30
N ALA A 169 9.14 13.86 27.07
CA ALA A 169 9.19 13.77 28.53
C ALA A 169 9.44 12.32 28.98
N GLU A 170 8.77 11.37 28.32
CA GLU A 170 8.94 9.94 28.62
C GLU A 170 10.22 9.35 28.01
N GLY A 171 10.70 9.94 26.92
CA GLY A 171 11.87 9.46 26.20
C GLY A 171 11.62 8.15 25.45
N ASP A 172 10.34 7.83 25.17
CA ASP A 172 9.91 6.61 24.49
C ASP A 172 8.65 6.87 23.65
N LEU A 173 8.20 5.85 22.89
CA LEU A 173 6.94 5.86 22.17
C LEU A 173 5.78 5.84 23.17
N THR A 174 4.78 6.70 22.96
CA THR A 174 3.53 6.67 23.71
C THR A 174 2.36 7.02 22.79
N PRO A 175 1.10 6.69 23.17
CA PRO A 175 -0.08 7.10 22.42
C PRO A 175 -0.13 8.61 22.20
N CYS A 176 -0.47 9.04 20.99
CA CYS A 176 -0.63 10.47 20.65
C CYS A 176 -1.95 11.03 21.16
N TRP A 177 -2.97 10.21 21.28
CA TRP A 177 -4.34 10.63 21.52
C TRP A 177 -4.94 9.94 22.73
N PRO A 178 -5.74 10.64 23.54
CA PRO A 178 -6.56 9.99 24.55
C PRO A 178 -7.69 9.20 23.84
N ARG A 179 -8.14 8.12 24.45
CA ARG A 179 -9.13 7.19 23.91
C ARG A 179 -10.40 7.89 23.38
N TRP A 180 -10.98 8.80 24.15
CA TRP A 180 -12.18 9.53 23.73
C TRP A 180 -12.03 10.28 22.41
N ALA A 181 -10.83 10.86 22.16
CA ALA A 181 -10.57 11.60 20.93
C ALA A 181 -10.45 10.67 19.73
N VAL A 182 -9.88 9.47 19.90
CA VAL A 182 -9.81 8.45 18.87
C VAL A 182 -11.21 7.92 18.52
N GLU A 183 -12.03 7.63 19.53
CA GLU A 183 -13.42 7.18 19.35
C GLU A 183 -14.24 8.19 18.55
N GLU A 184 -14.21 9.48 18.93
CA GLU A 184 -14.88 10.55 18.20
C GLU A 184 -14.35 10.73 16.76
N ALA A 185 -13.05 10.62 16.57
CA ALA A 185 -12.40 10.79 15.29
C ALA A 185 -12.77 9.67 14.30
N ILE A 186 -12.70 8.42 14.74
CA ILE A 186 -13.04 7.27 13.90
C ILE A 186 -14.53 7.30 13.54
N ALA A 187 -15.40 7.57 14.51
CA ALA A 187 -16.83 7.75 14.27
C ALA A 187 -17.10 8.88 13.25
N ALA A 188 -16.35 9.99 13.36
CA ALA A 188 -16.46 11.11 12.42
C ALA A 188 -16.03 10.76 10.99
N ALA A 189 -14.97 9.96 10.81
CA ALA A 189 -14.53 9.46 9.52
C ALA A 189 -15.57 8.52 8.89
N HIS A 190 -16.07 7.57 9.67
CA HIS A 190 -17.09 6.61 9.22
C HIS A 190 -18.39 7.31 8.83
N ALA A 191 -18.80 8.37 9.54
CA ALA A 191 -19.96 9.20 9.18
C ALA A 191 -19.77 9.93 7.83
N GLU A 192 -18.54 10.22 7.41
CA GLU A 192 -18.21 10.77 6.10
C GLU A 192 -17.97 9.67 5.04
N GLY A 193 -18.16 8.39 5.37
CA GLY A 193 -17.92 7.24 4.49
C GLY A 193 -16.44 6.91 4.26
N ALA A 194 -15.54 7.43 5.11
CA ALA A 194 -14.11 7.17 5.02
C ALA A 194 -13.65 6.15 6.07
N ARG A 195 -12.66 5.32 5.69
CA ARG A 195 -11.92 4.43 6.58
C ARG A 195 -10.76 5.17 7.25
N VAL A 196 -10.33 4.67 8.40
CA VAL A 196 -9.22 5.26 9.16
C VAL A 196 -8.07 4.30 9.25
N THR A 197 -6.86 4.83 9.03
CA THR A 197 -5.63 4.12 9.30
C THR A 197 -4.72 4.93 10.22
N ALA A 198 -3.91 4.25 11.05
CA ALA A 198 -2.99 4.90 11.98
C ALA A 198 -1.58 4.32 11.89
N HIS A 199 -0.58 5.22 11.89
CA HIS A 199 0.80 4.87 12.19
C HIS A 199 0.90 4.38 13.64
N CYS A 200 1.43 3.17 13.88
CA CYS A 200 1.70 2.65 15.21
C CYS A 200 2.90 1.72 15.22
N PHE A 201 3.88 2.05 16.05
CA PHE A 201 5.03 1.19 16.33
C PHE A 201 4.89 0.46 17.68
N ALA A 202 4.42 1.16 18.71
CA ALA A 202 4.36 0.65 20.08
C ALA A 202 3.09 -0.16 20.37
N GLU A 203 3.11 -0.83 21.51
CA GLU A 203 2.05 -1.68 22.01
C GLU A 203 0.82 -0.89 22.50
N ASP A 204 1.07 0.20 23.22
CA ASP A 204 0.08 0.86 24.10
C ASP A 204 -1.11 1.50 23.37
N SER A 205 -0.93 1.93 22.12
CA SER A 205 -2.01 2.56 21.34
C SER A 205 -2.95 1.58 20.66
N LEU A 206 -2.53 0.32 20.48
CA LEU A 206 -3.25 -0.63 19.61
C LEU A 206 -4.62 -1.01 20.17
N ARG A 207 -4.73 -1.23 21.49
CA ARG A 207 -6.00 -1.60 22.11
C ARG A 207 -7.06 -0.51 21.93
N ASP A 208 -6.72 0.74 22.24
CA ASP A 208 -7.66 1.85 22.12
C ASP A 208 -8.10 2.07 20.67
N LEU A 209 -7.19 1.93 19.72
CA LEU A 209 -7.49 2.04 18.28
C LEU A 209 -8.45 0.94 17.81
N VAL A 210 -8.17 -0.33 18.15
CA VAL A 210 -9.04 -1.44 17.73
C VAL A 210 -10.40 -1.38 18.40
N GLU A 211 -10.47 -1.00 19.68
CA GLU A 211 -11.74 -0.84 20.41
C GLU A 211 -12.57 0.34 19.88
N ALA A 212 -11.90 1.40 19.40
CA ALA A 212 -12.56 2.53 18.74
C ALA A 212 -13.06 2.23 17.31
N GLY A 213 -12.70 1.07 16.75
CA GLY A 213 -13.18 0.63 15.44
C GLY A 213 -12.31 1.06 14.26
N ILE A 214 -11.00 1.17 14.44
CA ILE A 214 -10.08 1.48 13.33
C ILE A 214 -10.14 0.42 12.23
N ASP A 215 -9.92 0.82 10.97
CA ASP A 215 -10.00 -0.08 9.82
C ASP A 215 -8.65 -0.72 9.44
N CYS A 216 -7.55 -0.02 9.73
CA CYS A 216 -6.21 -0.48 9.41
C CYS A 216 -5.17 0.11 10.37
N VAL A 217 -4.12 -0.65 10.66
CA VAL A 217 -2.94 -0.15 11.38
C VAL A 217 -1.70 -0.35 10.52
N GLU A 218 -0.94 0.72 10.37
CA GLU A 218 0.34 0.73 9.64
C GLU A 218 1.46 0.27 10.59
N HIS A 219 2.43 -0.47 10.02
CA HIS A 219 3.56 -1.05 10.74
C HIS A 219 3.15 -2.13 11.75
N ALA A 220 2.30 -1.80 12.71
CA ALA A 220 1.72 -2.71 13.69
C ALA A 220 2.77 -3.56 14.46
N THR A 221 4.00 -3.04 14.61
CA THR A 221 5.12 -3.75 15.27
C THR A 221 4.87 -4.05 16.73
N GLY A 222 3.95 -3.29 17.35
CA GLY A 222 3.52 -3.43 18.74
C GLY A 222 2.45 -4.49 19.00
N LEU A 223 2.00 -5.26 18.01
CA LEU A 223 1.04 -6.34 18.23
C LEU A 223 1.58 -7.36 19.26
N THR A 224 0.69 -7.77 20.17
CA THR A 224 0.99 -8.70 21.27
C THR A 224 -0.03 -9.85 21.28
N GLU A 225 0.24 -10.88 22.06
CA GLU A 225 -0.70 -11.99 22.28
C GLU A 225 -2.07 -11.53 22.78
N GLU A 226 -2.14 -10.36 23.45
CA GLU A 226 -3.41 -9.80 23.94
C GLU A 226 -4.16 -9.00 22.85
N THR A 227 -3.45 -8.34 21.92
CA THR A 227 -4.08 -7.47 20.92
C THR A 227 -4.36 -8.18 19.60
N ILE A 228 -3.56 -9.20 19.22
CA ILE A 228 -3.76 -10.00 18.01
C ILE A 228 -5.19 -10.56 17.92
N PRO A 229 -5.75 -11.23 18.96
CA PRO A 229 -7.13 -11.72 18.89
C PRO A 229 -8.17 -10.63 18.63
N LEU A 230 -7.99 -9.43 19.20
CA LEU A 230 -8.90 -8.31 19.00
C LEU A 230 -8.89 -7.81 17.54
N PHE A 231 -7.70 -7.74 16.92
CA PHE A 231 -7.55 -7.38 15.51
C PHE A 231 -8.20 -8.42 14.60
N ALA A 232 -7.98 -9.71 14.87
CA ALA A 232 -8.57 -10.79 14.09
C ALA A 232 -10.12 -10.81 14.19
N GLU A 233 -10.67 -10.70 15.41
CA GLU A 233 -12.12 -10.68 15.66
C GLU A 233 -12.81 -9.52 14.93
N ARG A 234 -12.17 -8.35 14.90
CA ARG A 234 -12.74 -7.16 14.27
C ARG A 234 -12.36 -6.99 12.81
N GLY A 235 -11.53 -7.87 12.27
CA GLY A 235 -11.08 -7.81 10.88
C GLY A 235 -10.25 -6.57 10.56
N VAL A 236 -9.54 -6.01 11.54
CA VAL A 236 -8.68 -4.84 11.35
C VAL A 236 -7.46 -5.26 10.54
N ALA A 237 -7.23 -4.59 9.42
CA ALA A 237 -6.11 -4.89 8.54
C ALA A 237 -4.78 -4.33 9.09
N ILE A 238 -3.66 -4.94 8.71
CA ILE A 238 -2.34 -4.37 8.93
C ILE A 238 -1.55 -4.24 7.62
N VAL A 239 -0.68 -3.23 7.56
CA VAL A 239 0.32 -3.06 6.51
C VAL A 239 1.69 -3.00 7.20
N PRO A 240 2.43 -4.12 7.28
CA PRO A 240 3.60 -4.23 8.17
C PRO A 240 4.79 -3.36 7.78
N THR A 241 4.92 -3.00 6.51
CA THR A 241 6.04 -2.18 5.99
C THR A 241 7.41 -2.69 6.44
N LEU A 242 7.65 -3.99 6.28
CA LEU A 242 8.84 -4.65 6.82
C LEU A 242 10.14 -4.05 6.28
N VAL A 243 10.13 -3.53 5.05
CA VAL A 243 11.27 -2.79 4.48
C VAL A 243 11.58 -1.55 5.32
N ASN A 244 10.55 -0.79 5.75
CA ASN A 244 10.75 0.34 6.66
C ASN A 244 11.23 -0.13 8.03
N ILE A 245 10.61 -1.15 8.61
CA ILE A 245 11.02 -1.69 9.91
C ILE A 245 12.48 -2.17 9.90
N GLY A 246 12.97 -2.63 8.75
CA GLY A 246 14.39 -2.94 8.53
C GLY A 246 15.35 -1.78 8.83
N THR A 247 14.86 -0.53 8.82
CA THR A 247 15.67 0.67 9.14
C THR A 247 15.79 0.96 10.64
N PHE A 248 14.99 0.34 11.50
CA PHE A 248 14.93 0.61 12.94
C PHE A 248 16.27 0.55 13.67
N PRO A 249 17.18 -0.41 13.39
CA PRO A 249 18.50 -0.43 14.04
C PRO A 249 19.31 0.85 13.75
N ARG A 250 19.22 1.37 12.53
CA ARG A 250 19.89 2.62 12.13
C ARG A 250 19.26 3.83 12.81
N LEU A 251 17.93 3.88 12.86
CA LEU A 251 17.19 4.95 13.54
C LEU A 251 17.49 4.96 15.03
N ALA A 252 17.45 3.78 15.68
CA ALA A 252 17.78 3.62 17.10
C ALA A 252 19.20 4.13 17.41
N ALA A 253 20.19 3.70 16.62
CA ALA A 253 21.58 4.17 16.81
C ALA A 253 21.71 5.70 16.68
N GLY A 254 20.98 6.31 15.72
CA GLY A 254 20.99 7.77 15.55
C GLY A 254 20.32 8.54 16.68
N GLY A 255 19.35 7.94 17.37
CA GLY A 255 18.59 8.57 18.45
C GLY A 255 19.05 8.25 19.87
N GLU A 256 19.90 7.23 20.06
CA GLU A 256 20.24 6.61 21.35
C GLU A 256 20.82 7.59 22.37
N ALA A 257 21.70 8.49 21.95
CA ALA A 257 22.29 9.49 22.83
C ALA A 257 21.24 10.39 23.50
N LYS A 258 20.13 10.64 22.81
CA LYS A 258 19.06 11.54 23.30
C LYS A 258 17.91 10.78 23.94
N TYR A 259 17.57 9.60 23.41
CA TYR A 259 16.43 8.80 23.79
C TYR A 259 16.81 7.32 23.91
N PRO A 260 17.58 6.92 24.94
CA PRO A 260 18.09 5.56 25.07
C PRO A 260 16.97 4.52 25.25
N ARG A 261 15.91 4.85 25.98
CA ARG A 261 14.74 3.95 26.15
C ARG A 261 14.03 3.69 24.83
N TRP A 262 13.78 4.73 24.05
CA TRP A 262 13.21 4.61 22.71
C TRP A 262 14.11 3.79 21.79
N ALA A 263 15.41 4.00 21.82
CA ALA A 263 16.35 3.25 20.97
C ALA A 263 16.33 1.75 21.29
N GLU A 264 16.29 1.38 22.58
CA GLU A 264 16.14 0.00 23.02
C GLU A 264 14.79 -0.58 22.59
N HIS A 265 13.71 0.18 22.76
CA HIS A 265 12.36 -0.20 22.32
C HIS A 265 12.31 -0.49 20.82
N MET A 266 12.82 0.40 19.99
CA MET A 266 12.88 0.21 18.54
C MET A 266 13.66 -1.05 18.15
N ARG A 267 14.76 -1.38 18.85
CA ARG A 267 15.50 -2.63 18.62
C ARG A 267 14.70 -3.87 18.99
N ARG A 268 13.94 -3.84 20.08
CA ARG A 268 13.04 -4.95 20.48
C ARG A 268 11.94 -5.17 19.45
N LEU A 269 11.27 -4.10 18.99
CA LEU A 269 10.25 -4.17 17.94
C LEU A 269 10.83 -4.75 16.64
N HIS A 270 12.00 -4.27 16.22
CA HIS A 270 12.70 -4.81 15.07
C HIS A 270 13.04 -6.30 15.21
N ALA A 271 13.55 -6.72 16.37
CA ALA A 271 13.97 -8.10 16.59
C ALA A 271 12.82 -9.11 16.41
N ARG A 272 11.61 -8.76 16.85
CA ARG A 272 10.43 -9.64 16.79
C ARG A 272 9.56 -9.46 15.54
N ARG A 273 9.90 -8.55 14.59
CA ARG A 273 9.04 -8.14 13.48
C ARG A 273 8.45 -9.29 12.66
N TYR A 274 9.26 -10.29 12.37
CA TYR A 274 8.80 -11.46 11.59
C TYR A 274 7.86 -12.36 12.40
N GLU A 275 8.20 -12.59 13.67
CA GLU A 275 7.34 -13.32 14.58
C GLU A 275 5.98 -12.65 14.76
N THR A 276 5.98 -11.34 14.93
CA THR A 276 4.76 -10.53 15.05
C THR A 276 3.86 -10.66 13.82
N VAL A 277 4.43 -10.54 12.61
CA VAL A 277 3.67 -10.66 11.36
C VAL A 277 3.19 -12.10 11.14
N GLY A 278 4.02 -13.09 11.46
CA GLY A 278 3.65 -14.51 11.41
C GLY A 278 2.47 -14.82 12.34
N ALA A 279 2.53 -14.36 13.59
CA ALA A 279 1.45 -14.53 14.56
C ALA A 279 0.14 -13.82 14.11
N ALA A 280 0.25 -12.62 13.54
CA ALA A 280 -0.90 -11.90 12.97
C ALA A 280 -1.54 -12.70 11.81
N ARG A 281 -0.72 -13.26 10.91
CA ARG A 281 -1.18 -14.13 9.82
C ARG A 281 -1.87 -15.38 10.33
N ASP A 282 -1.29 -16.06 11.34
CA ASP A 282 -1.85 -17.29 11.89
C ASP A 282 -3.17 -17.06 12.63
N ALA A 283 -3.37 -15.86 13.17
CA ALA A 283 -4.64 -15.41 13.74
C ALA A 283 -5.69 -14.99 12.69
N GLY A 284 -5.33 -14.94 11.40
CA GLY A 284 -6.24 -14.55 10.32
C GLY A 284 -6.41 -13.04 10.14
N ILE A 285 -5.52 -12.21 10.67
CA ILE A 285 -5.54 -10.76 10.44
C ILE A 285 -5.27 -10.49 8.96
N PRO A 286 -6.07 -9.65 8.28
CA PRO A 286 -5.79 -9.25 6.90
C PRO A 286 -4.46 -8.49 6.80
N ILE A 287 -3.55 -8.97 5.96
CA ILE A 287 -2.22 -8.38 5.76
C ILE A 287 -2.08 -7.91 4.32
N PHE A 288 -1.62 -6.66 4.13
CA PHE A 288 -1.35 -6.10 2.81
C PHE A 288 0.07 -5.57 2.72
N ALA A 289 0.67 -5.67 1.52
CA ALA A 289 2.02 -5.19 1.28
C ALA A 289 2.02 -3.66 1.11
N GLY A 290 2.93 -3.00 1.79
CA GLY A 290 3.17 -1.56 1.68
C GLY A 290 4.60 -1.22 2.06
N THR A 291 5.22 -0.29 1.36
CA THR A 291 6.66 -0.04 1.46
C THR A 291 7.02 1.06 2.45
N ASP A 292 6.09 1.98 2.73
CA ASP A 292 6.36 3.26 3.38
C ASP A 292 7.38 4.11 2.59
N ALA A 293 7.40 3.95 1.26
CA ALA A 293 8.23 4.76 0.37
C ALA A 293 7.79 6.22 0.39
N GLY A 294 8.74 7.11 0.22
CA GLY A 294 8.64 8.53 0.53
C GLY A 294 9.30 8.82 1.89
N GLY A 295 9.35 10.05 2.31
CA GLY A 295 10.08 10.40 3.53
C GLY A 295 11.55 10.01 3.45
N SER A 296 11.95 8.91 4.08
CA SER A 296 13.33 8.43 4.14
C SER A 296 13.64 7.22 3.26
N LEU A 297 12.63 6.61 2.65
CA LEU A 297 12.77 5.43 1.80
C LEU A 297 12.57 5.79 0.33
N ALA A 298 13.30 5.11 -0.54
CA ALA A 298 13.13 5.23 -1.98
C ALA A 298 11.81 4.59 -2.43
N HIS A 299 11.27 5.02 -3.57
CA HIS A 299 10.16 4.39 -4.26
C HIS A 299 10.61 3.14 -5.03
N GLY A 300 9.66 2.27 -5.40
CA GLY A 300 9.92 1.08 -6.20
C GLY A 300 10.24 -0.19 -5.41
N LEU A 301 9.98 -0.23 -4.10
CA LEU A 301 10.39 -1.32 -3.19
C LEU A 301 9.33 -2.40 -2.97
N ILE A 302 8.26 -2.45 -3.76
CA ILE A 302 7.15 -3.41 -3.50
C ILE A 302 7.60 -4.87 -3.61
N ALA A 303 8.53 -5.19 -4.49
CA ALA A 303 9.09 -6.54 -4.61
C ALA A 303 9.87 -6.95 -3.34
N ASP A 304 10.60 -6.01 -2.75
CA ASP A 304 11.32 -6.23 -1.51
C ASP A 304 10.35 -6.47 -0.35
N GLU A 305 9.27 -5.68 -0.25
CA GLU A 305 8.25 -5.88 0.79
C GLU A 305 7.58 -7.25 0.67
N VAL A 306 7.23 -7.70 -0.56
CA VAL A 306 6.68 -9.06 -0.76
C VAL A 306 7.68 -10.13 -0.31
N ALA A 307 8.97 -9.96 -0.60
CA ALA A 307 10.00 -10.89 -0.14
C ALA A 307 10.13 -10.90 1.39
N GLU A 308 10.01 -9.75 2.04
CA GLU A 308 10.01 -9.64 3.51
C GLU A 308 8.76 -10.31 4.12
N LEU A 309 7.58 -10.21 3.50
CA LEU A 309 6.38 -10.92 3.94
C LEU A 309 6.57 -12.46 3.89
N VAL A 310 7.21 -12.96 2.83
CA VAL A 310 7.55 -14.40 2.75
C VAL A 310 8.54 -14.79 3.87
N ARG A 311 9.53 -13.94 4.17
CA ARG A 311 10.45 -14.14 5.30
C ARG A 311 9.74 -14.17 6.65
N ALA A 312 8.65 -13.39 6.79
CA ALA A 312 7.80 -13.37 7.97
C ALA A 312 6.87 -14.60 8.08
N GLY A 313 6.96 -15.54 7.13
CA GLY A 313 6.22 -16.81 7.16
C GLY A 313 4.95 -16.84 6.34
N LEU A 314 4.63 -15.81 5.56
CA LEU A 314 3.51 -15.87 4.63
C LEU A 314 3.85 -16.85 3.49
N PRO A 315 2.96 -17.80 3.17
CA PRO A 315 3.06 -18.56 1.93
C PRO A 315 3.18 -17.63 0.72
N THR A 316 3.94 -18.01 -0.29
CA THR A 316 4.18 -17.19 -1.48
C THR A 316 2.89 -16.65 -2.11
N GLY A 317 1.84 -17.50 -2.21
CA GLY A 317 0.53 -17.08 -2.75
C GLY A 317 -0.16 -16.01 -1.89
N GLU A 318 -0.04 -16.07 -0.56
CA GLU A 318 -0.57 -15.05 0.34
C GLU A 318 0.21 -13.74 0.23
N ALA A 319 1.53 -13.79 0.19
CA ALA A 319 2.38 -12.61 0.02
C ALA A 319 2.13 -11.93 -1.33
N LEU A 320 1.98 -12.69 -2.42
CA LEU A 320 1.57 -12.16 -3.73
C LEU A 320 0.17 -11.55 -3.68
N SER A 321 -0.77 -12.21 -3.00
CA SER A 321 -2.13 -11.69 -2.81
C SER A 321 -2.13 -10.37 -2.05
N ALA A 322 -1.28 -10.23 -1.04
CA ALA A 322 -1.12 -9.01 -0.26
C ALA A 322 -0.66 -7.80 -1.09
N ALA A 323 0.06 -8.04 -2.21
CA ALA A 323 0.52 -7.00 -3.13
C ALA A 323 -0.27 -6.95 -4.46
N SER A 324 -1.34 -7.76 -4.64
CA SER A 324 -2.06 -7.81 -5.91
C SER A 324 -3.57 -8.03 -5.71
N TRP A 325 -4.06 -9.25 -5.89
CA TRP A 325 -5.52 -9.56 -5.87
C TRP A 325 -6.20 -9.15 -4.56
N GLY A 326 -5.63 -9.54 -3.43
CA GLY A 326 -6.18 -9.26 -2.10
C GLY A 326 -6.22 -7.76 -1.82
N ALA A 327 -5.11 -7.07 -2.07
CA ALA A 327 -5.02 -5.62 -1.88
C ALA A 327 -5.97 -4.86 -2.81
N ARG A 328 -6.09 -5.27 -4.08
CA ARG A 328 -7.06 -4.66 -5.01
C ARG A 328 -8.49 -4.85 -4.54
N LYS A 329 -8.87 -6.06 -4.11
CA LYS A 329 -10.19 -6.35 -3.54
C LYS A 329 -10.45 -5.49 -2.29
N TRP A 330 -9.49 -5.40 -1.38
CA TRP A 330 -9.58 -4.59 -0.16
C TRP A 330 -9.79 -3.09 -0.46
N LEU A 331 -9.13 -2.59 -1.51
CA LEU A 331 -9.29 -1.21 -1.97
C LEU A 331 -10.48 -1.00 -2.92
N GLY A 332 -11.30 -2.05 -3.18
CA GLY A 332 -12.46 -1.96 -4.08
C GLY A 332 -12.07 -1.73 -5.55
N ARG A 333 -10.94 -2.27 -5.98
CA ARG A 333 -10.42 -2.12 -7.35
C ARG A 333 -10.38 -3.48 -8.07
N PRO A 334 -10.71 -3.52 -9.37
CA PRO A 334 -10.72 -4.79 -10.09
C PRO A 334 -9.30 -5.36 -10.25
N GLY A 335 -9.23 -6.69 -10.30
CA GLY A 335 -8.07 -7.44 -10.78
C GLY A 335 -8.14 -7.67 -12.30
N LEU A 336 -7.62 -8.83 -12.75
CA LEU A 336 -7.72 -9.26 -14.15
C LEU A 336 -9.10 -9.90 -14.38
N THR A 337 -10.09 -9.08 -14.70
CA THR A 337 -11.47 -9.51 -14.97
C THR A 337 -11.95 -8.95 -16.30
N GLU A 338 -12.91 -9.63 -16.95
CA GLU A 338 -13.51 -9.18 -18.22
C GLU A 338 -13.99 -7.73 -18.12
N GLY A 339 -13.63 -6.90 -19.09
CA GLY A 339 -14.00 -5.50 -19.16
C GLY A 339 -13.26 -4.54 -18.23
N ALA A 340 -12.41 -5.05 -17.30
CA ALA A 340 -11.62 -4.19 -16.42
C ALA A 340 -10.55 -3.40 -17.17
N PRO A 341 -10.09 -2.25 -16.67
CA PRO A 341 -8.90 -1.59 -17.18
C PRO A 341 -7.71 -2.56 -17.20
N ALA A 342 -6.96 -2.57 -18.30
CA ALA A 342 -5.81 -3.46 -18.45
C ALA A 342 -4.58 -2.89 -17.73
N ASP A 343 -4.57 -3.07 -16.42
CA ASP A 343 -3.46 -2.76 -15.52
C ASP A 343 -2.84 -4.09 -15.07
N LEU A 344 -1.72 -4.48 -15.71
CA LEU A 344 -1.09 -5.78 -15.47
C LEU A 344 0.44 -5.73 -15.61
N VAL A 345 1.09 -6.69 -14.98
CA VAL A 345 2.54 -6.86 -15.04
C VAL A 345 2.87 -8.26 -15.55
N ILE A 346 3.86 -8.36 -16.44
CA ILE A 346 4.29 -9.62 -17.04
C ILE A 346 5.69 -9.94 -16.57
N TYR A 347 5.88 -11.14 -16.05
CA TYR A 347 7.15 -11.65 -15.55
C TYR A 347 7.71 -12.78 -16.44
N PRO A 348 9.04 -12.95 -16.48
CA PRO A 348 9.67 -14.03 -17.25
C PRO A 348 9.41 -15.41 -16.66
N GLU A 349 9.24 -15.50 -15.34
CA GLU A 349 9.13 -16.75 -14.57
C GLU A 349 7.94 -16.69 -13.60
N ASP A 350 7.56 -17.84 -13.02
CA ASP A 350 6.42 -17.96 -12.12
C ASP A 350 6.71 -17.32 -10.75
N PRO A 351 6.07 -16.19 -10.41
CA PRO A 351 6.29 -15.51 -9.14
C PRO A 351 5.74 -16.30 -7.93
N ARG A 352 4.92 -17.33 -8.15
CA ARG A 352 4.44 -18.22 -7.08
C ARG A 352 5.52 -19.21 -6.64
N VAL A 353 6.52 -19.45 -7.49
CA VAL A 353 7.70 -20.28 -7.20
C VAL A 353 8.77 -19.44 -6.50
N ASP A 354 9.03 -18.25 -7.03
CA ASP A 354 10.03 -17.34 -6.48
C ASP A 354 9.57 -15.88 -6.61
N VAL A 355 9.21 -15.27 -5.49
CA VAL A 355 8.76 -13.86 -5.45
C VAL A 355 9.83 -12.86 -5.88
N ARG A 356 11.12 -13.24 -5.89
CA ARG A 356 12.21 -12.35 -6.29
C ARG A 356 12.13 -11.93 -7.75
N VAL A 357 11.40 -12.67 -8.58
CA VAL A 357 11.13 -12.28 -9.98
C VAL A 357 10.33 -10.98 -10.08
N LEU A 358 9.62 -10.58 -9.04
CA LEU A 358 8.86 -9.32 -9.00
C LEU A 358 9.77 -8.09 -9.17
N ALA A 359 11.05 -8.18 -8.80
CA ALA A 359 12.01 -7.09 -8.93
C ALA A 359 12.34 -6.73 -10.40
N ALA A 360 12.04 -7.63 -11.36
CA ALA A 360 12.39 -7.46 -12.76
C ALA A 360 11.21 -7.77 -13.70
N PRO A 361 10.17 -6.94 -13.74
CA PRO A 361 9.07 -7.13 -14.67
C PRO A 361 9.57 -7.04 -16.11
N ARG A 362 9.11 -7.99 -16.95
CA ARG A 362 9.41 -7.99 -18.39
C ARG A 362 8.65 -6.90 -19.11
N HIS A 363 7.36 -6.73 -18.76
CA HIS A 363 6.51 -5.67 -19.26
C HIS A 363 5.57 -5.16 -18.19
N VAL A 364 5.33 -3.88 -18.22
CA VAL A 364 4.31 -3.19 -17.43
C VAL A 364 3.28 -2.62 -18.39
N VAL A 365 2.03 -3.05 -18.24
CA VAL A 365 0.90 -2.55 -19.04
C VAL A 365 -0.01 -1.75 -18.13
N LEU A 366 -0.20 -0.49 -18.47
CA LEU A 366 -1.05 0.43 -17.72
C LEU A 366 -2.15 0.99 -18.64
N ARG A 367 -3.41 0.75 -18.27
CA ARG A 367 -4.59 1.14 -19.08
C ARG A 367 -4.49 0.69 -20.55
N GLY A 368 -3.92 -0.51 -20.76
CA GLY A 368 -3.75 -1.10 -22.07
C GLY A 368 -2.61 -0.55 -22.92
N ARG A 369 -1.70 0.21 -22.34
CA ARG A 369 -0.46 0.65 -23.00
C ARG A 369 0.75 -0.01 -22.35
N VAL A 370 1.65 -0.52 -23.15
CA VAL A 370 2.95 -0.97 -22.65
C VAL A 370 3.75 0.27 -22.28
N VAL A 371 4.08 0.41 -20.98
CA VAL A 371 4.81 1.56 -20.45
C VAL A 371 6.25 1.20 -20.06
N ARG A 372 6.54 -0.12 -20.00
CA ARG A 372 7.88 -0.68 -19.83
C ARG A 372 7.99 -2.02 -20.53
#